data_705ebfdfa1b4b4d7dffeeebff36c7178
#
_entry.id   705ebfdfa1b4b4d7dffeeebff36c7178
#
_cell.length_a   1.000
_cell.length_b   1.000
_cell.length_c   1.000
_cell.angle_alpha   90.00
_cell.angle_beta   90.00
_cell.angle_gamma   90.00
#
_symmetry.space_group_name_H-M   'P 1'
#
loop_
_entity.id
_entity.type
_entity.pdbx_description
1 polymer ?
#
loop_
_entity_poly.entity_id
_entity_poly.type
_entity_poly.pdbx_seq_one_letter_code
_entity_poly.pdbx_strand_id
1 'polypeptide(L)'
;MASEEMDHCLPTPAAYKRGKYLIMFDPLDGSSNIDINAPIGTIFSITKAPEGKIADESFLTPGRKQIAAGYVMYSPQTILTLTVGNGVFMFTLNLGTGEYILTKENIRIPVQTQEFAINMSNMRHWEAPVQKYVQELLAGDTGPLGKNFNMRWVAAMVAEVHRVLCRGGIFMYPRDNRDPSKPGKLRLMYEANPMSFLIEQAGGKATNGYQNILDLQPEKLHQRVAVFLGSAEEVERVTSYHE
;
A
#
# COMPACT_ATOMS: atom_id res chain seq x y z
N MET A 1 19.49 -1.07 -6.43
CA MET A 1 18.07 -1.43 -6.19
C MET A 1 17.92 -2.11 -4.85
N ALA A 2 16.77 -2.04 -4.21
CA ALA A 2 16.45 -2.78 -3.00
C ALA A 2 15.16 -3.59 -3.22
N SER A 3 15.14 -4.85 -2.78
CA SER A 3 14.02 -5.77 -2.93
C SER A 3 13.57 -6.30 -1.58
N GLU A 4 12.29 -6.60 -1.45
CA GLU A 4 11.71 -7.23 -0.25
C GLU A 4 12.30 -8.61 0.02
N GLU A 5 12.75 -9.30 -1.02
CA GLU A 5 13.33 -10.65 -0.99
C GLU A 5 14.86 -10.67 -0.73
N MET A 6 15.50 -9.51 -0.54
CA MET A 6 16.95 -9.39 -0.42
C MET A 6 17.35 -8.64 0.85
N ASP A 7 18.19 -9.21 1.69
CA ASP A 7 18.61 -8.60 2.97
C ASP A 7 19.33 -7.26 2.81
N HIS A 8 20.03 -7.06 1.68
CA HIS A 8 20.80 -5.86 1.35
C HIS A 8 20.50 -5.35 -0.05
N CYS A 9 20.79 -4.08 -0.27
CA CYS A 9 20.63 -3.47 -1.59
C CYS A 9 21.58 -4.11 -2.62
N LEU A 10 21.08 -4.25 -3.85
CA LEU A 10 21.85 -4.74 -4.99
C LEU A 10 22.55 -3.58 -5.69
N PRO A 11 23.88 -3.62 -5.86
CA PRO A 11 24.61 -2.63 -6.63
C PRO A 11 24.30 -2.73 -8.13
N THR A 12 24.52 -1.64 -8.86
CA THR A 12 24.54 -1.70 -10.32
C THR A 12 25.74 -2.57 -10.76
N PRO A 13 25.53 -3.59 -11.63
CA PRO A 13 26.65 -4.38 -12.15
C PRO A 13 27.72 -3.51 -12.81
N ALA A 14 28.99 -3.86 -12.63
CA ALA A 14 30.14 -3.05 -13.08
C ALA A 14 30.15 -2.74 -14.61
N ALA A 15 29.48 -3.58 -15.41
CA ALA A 15 29.34 -3.38 -16.87
C ALA A 15 28.37 -2.22 -17.22
N TYR A 16 27.59 -1.72 -16.27
CA TYR A 16 26.59 -0.69 -16.55
C TYR A 16 26.88 0.62 -15.82
N LYS A 17 26.60 1.73 -16.50
CA LYS A 17 26.68 3.04 -15.88
C LYS A 17 25.58 3.19 -14.84
N ARG A 18 25.92 3.69 -13.67
CA ARG A 18 24.96 3.99 -12.60
C ARG A 18 23.97 5.06 -13.07
N GLY A 19 22.67 4.81 -12.79
CA GLY A 19 21.58 5.75 -13.03
C GLY A 19 21.45 6.82 -11.95
N LYS A 20 20.50 7.74 -12.17
CA LYS A 20 20.17 8.86 -11.25
C LYS A 20 19.08 8.50 -10.23
N TYR A 21 18.58 7.28 -10.25
CA TYR A 21 17.43 6.85 -9.46
C TYR A 21 17.73 5.57 -8.72
N LEU A 22 17.05 5.41 -7.58
CA LEU A 22 16.95 4.16 -6.82
C LEU A 22 15.56 3.58 -7.05
N ILE A 23 15.50 2.25 -7.19
CA ILE A 23 14.24 1.51 -7.22
C ILE A 23 14.15 0.61 -5.99
N MET A 24 12.99 0.61 -5.36
CA MET A 24 12.59 -0.29 -4.27
C MET A 24 11.36 -1.06 -4.75
N PHE A 25 11.30 -2.35 -4.49
CA PHE A 25 10.18 -3.16 -4.96
C PHE A 25 9.95 -4.40 -4.11
N ASP A 26 8.69 -4.78 -4.01
CA ASP A 26 8.24 -6.11 -3.64
C ASP A 26 7.95 -6.85 -4.95
N PRO A 27 8.71 -7.90 -5.28
CA PRO A 27 8.52 -8.60 -6.54
C PRO A 27 7.20 -9.38 -6.60
N LEU A 28 6.66 -9.78 -5.43
CA LEU A 28 5.54 -10.70 -5.36
C LEU A 28 4.66 -10.48 -4.13
N ASP A 29 3.90 -9.37 -4.11
CA ASP A 29 2.83 -9.14 -3.12
C ASP A 29 1.72 -10.18 -3.25
N GLY A 30 1.29 -10.71 -2.09
CA GLY A 30 0.23 -11.71 -2.04
C GLY A 30 0.69 -13.13 -2.41
N SER A 31 1.94 -13.50 -2.17
CA SER A 31 2.50 -14.82 -2.50
C SER A 31 1.66 -16.01 -1.99
N SER A 32 0.95 -15.86 -0.86
CA SER A 32 0.00 -16.86 -0.35
C SER A 32 -1.23 -17.10 -1.22
N ASN A 33 -1.43 -16.30 -2.28
CA ASN A 33 -2.53 -16.43 -3.22
C ASN A 33 -2.17 -17.23 -4.48
N ILE A 34 -0.90 -17.63 -4.65
CA ILE A 34 -0.42 -18.29 -5.88
C ILE A 34 -1.08 -19.64 -6.08
N ASP A 35 -1.05 -20.48 -5.07
CA ASP A 35 -1.53 -21.86 -5.11
C ASP A 35 -3.06 -21.98 -5.26
N ILE A 36 -3.79 -20.92 -4.93
CA ILE A 36 -5.25 -20.84 -5.10
C ILE A 36 -5.67 -19.99 -6.31
N ASN A 37 -4.70 -19.54 -7.13
CA ASN A 37 -4.93 -18.74 -8.33
C ASN A 37 -5.72 -17.43 -8.07
N ALA A 38 -5.50 -16.81 -6.91
CA ALA A 38 -6.06 -15.51 -6.58
C ALA A 38 -5.10 -14.36 -6.99
N PRO A 39 -5.55 -13.09 -7.03
CA PRO A 39 -4.71 -11.97 -7.47
C PRO A 39 -3.43 -11.82 -6.66
N ILE A 40 -2.34 -11.55 -7.38
CA ILE A 40 -1.00 -11.23 -6.88
C ILE A 40 -0.44 -10.03 -7.64
N GLY A 41 0.70 -9.50 -7.23
CA GLY A 41 1.31 -8.42 -8.01
C GLY A 41 2.72 -8.06 -7.60
N THR A 42 3.28 -7.09 -8.30
CA THR A 42 4.58 -6.48 -8.03
C THR A 42 4.37 -5.02 -7.63
N ILE A 43 4.97 -4.57 -6.54
CA ILE A 43 4.90 -3.18 -6.06
C ILE A 43 6.27 -2.54 -6.26
N PHE A 44 6.31 -1.27 -6.67
CA PHE A 44 7.58 -0.55 -6.83
C PHE A 44 7.47 0.93 -6.45
N SER A 45 8.60 1.50 -6.09
CA SER A 45 8.78 2.94 -5.94
C SER A 45 10.15 3.40 -6.43
N ILE A 46 10.22 4.67 -6.80
CA ILE A 46 11.43 5.30 -7.34
C ILE A 46 11.73 6.56 -6.54
N THR A 47 13.00 6.70 -6.12
CA THR A 47 13.53 7.91 -5.47
C THR A 47 14.77 8.41 -6.22
N LYS A 48 15.20 9.63 -5.93
CA LYS A 48 16.48 10.13 -6.47
C LYS A 48 17.64 9.43 -5.76
N ALA A 49 18.62 9.00 -6.54
CA ALA A 49 19.87 8.48 -5.99
C ALA A 49 20.70 9.63 -5.39
N PRO A 50 21.27 9.47 -4.19
CA PRO A 50 22.21 10.43 -3.65
C PRO A 50 23.53 10.42 -4.45
N GLU A 51 24.33 11.44 -4.30
CA GLU A 51 25.70 11.45 -4.81
C GLU A 51 26.59 10.48 -4.02
N GLY A 52 27.67 10.01 -4.65
CA GLY A 52 28.63 9.11 -4.00
C GLY A 52 28.22 7.63 -4.02
N LYS A 53 28.73 6.82 -3.08
CA LYS A 53 28.49 5.38 -2.99
C LYS A 53 27.06 5.10 -2.54
N ILE A 54 26.41 4.11 -3.15
CA ILE A 54 25.09 3.60 -2.73
C ILE A 54 25.30 2.44 -1.74
N ALA A 55 24.60 2.53 -0.63
CA ALA A 55 24.49 1.51 0.43
C ALA A 55 23.04 1.43 0.91
N ASP A 56 22.75 0.57 1.86
CA ASP A 56 21.38 0.37 2.38
C ASP A 56 20.77 1.66 2.91
N GLU A 57 21.58 2.48 3.59
CA GLU A 57 21.16 3.78 4.13
C GLU A 57 20.70 4.77 3.04
N SER A 58 21.17 4.60 1.81
CA SER A 58 20.77 5.44 0.68
C SER A 58 19.29 5.30 0.33
N PHE A 59 18.66 4.21 0.74
CA PHE A 59 17.24 3.93 0.52
C PHE A 59 16.36 4.41 1.67
N LEU A 60 16.92 4.67 2.85
CA LEU A 60 16.18 5.01 4.07
C LEU A 60 15.66 6.46 4.02
N THR A 61 14.73 6.73 3.13
CA THR A 61 14.12 8.05 2.94
C THR A 61 12.61 7.99 3.18
N PRO A 62 12.01 9.05 3.76
CA PRO A 62 10.55 9.12 3.91
C PRO A 62 9.81 8.93 2.60
N GLY A 63 8.61 8.36 2.67
CA GLY A 63 7.77 8.10 1.50
C GLY A 63 7.46 9.36 0.66
N ARG A 64 7.47 10.54 1.27
CA ARG A 64 7.35 11.85 0.58
C ARG A 64 8.45 12.14 -0.43
N LYS A 65 9.59 11.45 -0.37
CA LYS A 65 10.69 11.60 -1.33
C LYS A 65 10.53 10.75 -2.59
N GLN A 66 9.51 9.93 -2.68
CA GLN A 66 9.18 9.19 -3.88
C GLN A 66 8.85 10.16 -5.04
N ILE A 67 9.42 9.89 -6.21
CA ILE A 67 9.14 10.64 -7.44
C ILE A 67 8.20 9.86 -8.37
N ALA A 68 8.12 8.54 -8.18
CA ALA A 68 7.16 7.67 -8.81
C ALA A 68 6.90 6.46 -7.90
N ALA A 69 5.70 5.92 -7.97
CA ALA A 69 5.34 4.65 -7.36
C ALA A 69 4.24 3.98 -8.18
N GLY A 70 4.16 2.66 -8.07
CA GLY A 70 3.15 1.91 -8.79
C GLY A 70 3.12 0.44 -8.39
N TYR A 71 2.20 -0.27 -9.01
CA TYR A 71 2.13 -1.72 -8.94
C TYR A 71 1.68 -2.31 -10.26
N VAL A 72 2.04 -3.55 -10.49
CA VAL A 72 1.43 -4.40 -11.52
C VAL A 72 0.62 -5.46 -10.82
N MET A 73 -0.68 -5.56 -11.12
CA MET A 73 -1.56 -6.60 -10.59
C MET A 73 -1.75 -7.68 -11.66
N TYR A 74 -1.50 -8.91 -11.30
CA TYR A 74 -1.72 -10.10 -12.13
C TYR A 74 -3.04 -10.77 -11.70
N SER A 75 -4.05 -10.66 -12.56
CA SER A 75 -5.41 -11.14 -12.31
C SER A 75 -6.07 -11.43 -13.68
N PRO A 76 -7.41 -11.56 -13.83
CA PRO A 76 -8.04 -11.70 -15.16
C PRO A 76 -7.55 -10.71 -16.21
N GLN A 77 -7.09 -9.54 -15.79
CA GLN A 77 -6.33 -8.61 -16.62
C GLN A 77 -5.02 -8.26 -15.90
N THR A 78 -3.93 -8.09 -16.63
CA THR A 78 -2.70 -7.51 -16.09
C THR A 78 -2.80 -6.00 -16.17
N ILE A 79 -2.77 -5.34 -15.01
CA ILE A 79 -2.96 -3.88 -14.89
C ILE A 79 -1.74 -3.26 -14.22
N LEU A 80 -1.11 -2.32 -14.91
CA LEU A 80 -0.12 -1.42 -14.34
C LEU A 80 -0.84 -0.15 -13.83
N THR A 81 -0.68 0.16 -12.55
CA THR A 81 -1.14 1.40 -11.95
C THR A 81 0.05 2.18 -11.44
N LEU A 82 0.16 3.45 -11.81
CA LEU A 82 1.31 4.27 -11.41
C LEU A 82 0.94 5.74 -11.18
N THR A 83 1.80 6.41 -10.41
CA THR A 83 1.86 7.86 -10.27
C THR A 83 3.29 8.34 -10.45
N VAL A 84 3.43 9.53 -11.02
CA VAL A 84 4.68 10.29 -11.07
C VAL A 84 4.58 11.60 -10.26
N GLY A 85 3.67 11.62 -9.27
CA GLY A 85 3.41 12.77 -8.39
C GLY A 85 2.39 13.77 -8.94
N ASN A 86 1.66 13.41 -9.99
CA ASN A 86 0.61 14.24 -10.59
C ASN A 86 -0.58 13.38 -11.03
N GLY A 87 -1.34 12.89 -10.06
CA GLY A 87 -2.48 11.99 -10.28
C GLY A 87 -2.08 10.52 -10.43
N VAL A 88 -3.07 9.66 -10.62
CA VAL A 88 -2.91 8.21 -10.76
C VAL A 88 -3.47 7.74 -12.08
N PHE A 89 -2.72 6.86 -12.76
CA PHE A 89 -3.03 6.33 -14.09
C PHE A 89 -3.06 4.81 -14.05
N MET A 90 -3.98 4.20 -14.80
CA MET A 90 -4.05 2.75 -15.00
C MET A 90 -3.89 2.40 -16.47
N PHE A 91 -3.09 1.38 -16.70
CA PHE A 91 -2.82 0.81 -18.02
C PHE A 91 -3.15 -0.68 -17.99
N THR A 92 -3.85 -1.16 -19.00
CA THR A 92 -4.15 -2.59 -19.16
C THR A 92 -3.25 -3.18 -20.22
N LEU A 93 -2.63 -4.33 -19.94
CA LEU A 93 -1.81 -5.06 -20.89
C LEU A 93 -2.68 -5.65 -21.99
N ASN A 94 -2.40 -5.25 -23.24
CA ASN A 94 -2.96 -5.90 -24.43
C ASN A 94 -2.11 -7.14 -24.77
N LEU A 95 -2.67 -8.33 -24.53
CA LEU A 95 -1.96 -9.59 -24.75
C LEU A 95 -1.63 -9.84 -26.24
N GLY A 96 -2.37 -9.22 -27.17
CA GLY A 96 -2.14 -9.38 -28.60
C GLY A 96 -0.94 -8.59 -29.11
N THR A 97 -0.65 -7.42 -28.52
CA THR A 97 0.47 -6.55 -28.92
C THR A 97 1.61 -6.53 -27.91
N GLY A 98 1.38 -6.96 -26.66
CA GLY A 98 2.34 -6.83 -25.56
C GLY A 98 2.48 -5.41 -25.01
N GLU A 99 1.61 -4.49 -25.39
CA GLU A 99 1.65 -3.08 -24.98
C GLU A 99 0.69 -2.78 -23.82
N TYR A 100 1.11 -1.87 -22.94
CA TYR A 100 0.25 -1.32 -21.91
C TYR A 100 -0.54 -0.13 -22.47
N ILE A 101 -1.87 -0.23 -22.49
CA ILE A 101 -2.77 0.80 -23.01
C ILE A 101 -3.38 1.56 -21.83
N LEU A 102 -3.29 2.90 -21.86
CA LEU A 102 -3.94 3.76 -20.87
C LEU A 102 -5.46 3.55 -20.89
N THR A 103 -6.00 3.05 -19.78
CA THR A 103 -7.44 2.74 -19.65
C THR A 103 -8.16 3.64 -18.66
N LYS A 104 -7.45 4.23 -17.69
CA LYS A 104 -8.00 5.24 -16.76
C LYS A 104 -6.93 6.27 -16.44
N GLU A 105 -7.34 7.52 -16.37
CA GLU A 105 -6.50 8.66 -15.98
C GLU A 105 -7.15 9.47 -14.86
N ASN A 106 -6.35 10.21 -14.11
CA ASN A 106 -6.81 11.10 -13.04
C ASN A 106 -7.75 10.43 -12.04
N ILE A 107 -7.42 9.21 -11.64
CA ILE A 107 -8.23 8.41 -10.72
C ILE A 107 -8.42 9.17 -9.41
N ARG A 108 -9.67 9.19 -8.91
CA ARG A 108 -10.05 9.81 -7.64
C ARG A 108 -10.79 8.82 -6.76
N ILE A 109 -10.35 8.71 -5.51
CA ILE A 109 -11.01 7.91 -4.48
C ILE A 109 -12.16 8.74 -3.90
N PRO A 110 -13.39 8.20 -3.81
CA PRO A 110 -14.47 8.85 -3.09
C PRO A 110 -14.08 9.12 -1.63
N VAL A 111 -14.41 10.31 -1.11
CA VAL A 111 -14.15 10.69 0.27
C VAL A 111 -14.85 9.77 1.26
N GLN A 112 -16.10 9.38 0.95
CA GLN A 112 -16.92 8.46 1.71
C GLN A 112 -16.95 7.09 1.08
N THR A 113 -17.14 6.05 1.92
CA THR A 113 -17.26 4.68 1.45
C THR A 113 -18.19 3.85 2.34
N GLN A 114 -18.55 2.67 1.84
CA GLN A 114 -19.26 1.61 2.58
C GLN A 114 -18.55 0.25 2.40
N GLU A 115 -17.25 0.27 2.08
CA GLU A 115 -16.44 -0.95 1.97
C GLU A 115 -15.21 -0.86 2.86
N PHE A 116 -14.90 -1.98 3.53
CA PHE A 116 -13.66 -2.14 4.29
C PHE A 116 -13.02 -3.50 4.03
N ALA A 117 -11.72 -3.57 4.24
CA ALA A 117 -10.94 -4.79 4.15
C ALA A 117 -10.01 -4.91 5.34
N ILE A 118 -10.10 -6.03 6.05
CA ILE A 118 -9.25 -6.37 7.19
C ILE A 118 -9.33 -7.88 7.42
N ASN A 119 -8.25 -8.50 7.90
CA ASN A 119 -8.30 -9.92 8.27
C ASN A 119 -9.04 -10.12 9.61
N MET A 120 -10.36 -10.30 9.56
CA MET A 120 -11.23 -10.44 10.72
C MET A 120 -10.82 -11.55 11.70
N SER A 121 -10.09 -12.57 11.25
CA SER A 121 -9.62 -13.66 12.11
C SER A 121 -8.67 -13.18 13.23
N ASN A 122 -8.08 -12.00 13.07
CA ASN A 122 -7.15 -11.39 14.01
C ASN A 122 -7.82 -10.40 14.98
N MET A 123 -9.13 -10.20 14.93
CA MET A 123 -9.85 -9.17 15.71
C MET A 123 -9.49 -9.18 17.21
N ARG A 124 -9.35 -10.36 17.82
CA ARG A 124 -8.99 -10.51 19.25
C ARG A 124 -7.58 -10.04 19.60
N HIS A 125 -6.75 -9.77 18.59
CA HIS A 125 -5.33 -9.38 18.75
C HIS A 125 -5.05 -7.92 18.40
N TRP A 126 -6.06 -7.19 17.91
CA TRP A 126 -5.89 -5.78 17.57
C TRP A 126 -5.91 -4.86 18.79
N GLU A 127 -5.35 -3.68 18.64
CA GLU A 127 -5.49 -2.60 19.61
C GLU A 127 -6.97 -2.20 19.78
N ALA A 128 -7.33 -1.72 20.98
CA ALA A 128 -8.72 -1.37 21.30
C ALA A 128 -9.36 -0.35 20.33
N PRO A 129 -8.65 0.70 19.84
CA PRO A 129 -9.17 1.61 18.82
C PRO A 129 -9.67 0.91 17.56
N VAL A 130 -8.89 -0.05 17.05
CA VAL A 130 -9.24 -0.81 15.84
C VAL A 130 -10.43 -1.73 16.10
N GLN A 131 -10.45 -2.40 17.23
CA GLN A 131 -11.60 -3.25 17.61
C GLN A 131 -12.89 -2.42 17.69
N LYS A 132 -12.84 -1.26 18.33
CA LYS A 132 -13.98 -0.33 18.43
C LYS A 132 -14.43 0.10 17.03
N TYR A 133 -13.53 0.58 16.20
CA TYR A 133 -13.86 1.02 14.85
C TYR A 133 -14.53 -0.08 14.02
N VAL A 134 -13.97 -1.29 14.01
CA VAL A 134 -14.55 -2.42 13.26
C VAL A 134 -15.91 -2.84 13.82
N GLN A 135 -16.10 -2.82 15.15
CA GLN A 135 -17.41 -3.09 15.76
C GLN A 135 -18.47 -2.09 15.28
N GLU A 136 -18.11 -0.81 15.14
CA GLU A 136 -19.03 0.21 14.63
C GLU A 136 -19.35 0.01 13.13
N LEU A 137 -18.37 -0.43 12.31
CA LEU A 137 -18.65 -0.83 10.92
C LEU A 137 -19.64 -2.00 10.84
N LEU A 138 -19.49 -2.99 11.72
CA LEU A 138 -20.34 -4.18 11.78
C LEU A 138 -21.73 -3.91 12.36
N ALA A 139 -21.88 -2.87 13.17
CA ALA A 139 -23.17 -2.49 13.75
C ALA A 139 -24.20 -2.00 12.69
N GLY A 140 -23.73 -1.66 11.51
CA GLY A 140 -24.57 -1.29 10.38
C GLY A 140 -25.31 0.04 10.57
N ASP A 141 -26.46 0.15 9.91
CA ASP A 141 -27.29 1.36 9.91
C ASP A 141 -27.96 1.65 11.27
N THR A 142 -28.09 0.67 12.14
CA THR A 142 -28.57 0.84 13.52
C THR A 142 -27.47 1.25 14.50
N GLY A 143 -26.21 1.20 14.06
CA GLY A 143 -25.04 1.59 14.84
C GLY A 143 -24.71 3.08 14.75
N PRO A 144 -23.63 3.52 15.40
CA PRO A 144 -23.28 4.95 15.51
C PRO A 144 -22.92 5.58 14.16
N LEU A 145 -22.54 4.79 13.15
CA LEU A 145 -22.19 5.30 11.82
C LEU A 145 -23.41 5.48 10.90
N GLY A 146 -24.57 4.89 11.22
CA GLY A 146 -25.80 4.96 10.45
C GLY A 146 -25.68 4.46 9.00
N LYS A 147 -24.74 3.54 8.74
CA LYS A 147 -24.40 3.01 7.40
C LYS A 147 -24.15 1.51 7.47
N ASN A 148 -24.56 0.78 6.45
CA ASN A 148 -24.17 -0.62 6.27
C ASN A 148 -22.86 -0.69 5.49
N PHE A 149 -21.87 -1.42 6.03
CA PHE A 149 -20.58 -1.65 5.39
C PHE A 149 -20.44 -3.08 4.89
N ASN A 150 -19.79 -3.25 3.75
CA ASN A 150 -19.44 -4.55 3.19
C ASN A 150 -17.94 -4.84 3.41
N MET A 151 -17.64 -5.97 4.02
CA MET A 151 -16.27 -6.46 4.09
C MET A 151 -15.84 -7.08 2.76
N ARG A 152 -14.65 -6.71 2.28
CA ARG A 152 -13.98 -7.30 1.12
C ARG A 152 -12.55 -7.64 1.49
N TRP A 153 -12.16 -8.89 1.39
CA TRP A 153 -10.80 -9.33 1.74
C TRP A 153 -10.26 -10.26 0.66
N VAL A 154 -9.17 -9.87 -0.01
CA VAL A 154 -8.49 -10.63 -1.07
C VAL A 154 -7.14 -11.17 -0.60
N ALA A 155 -6.62 -10.66 0.51
CA ALA A 155 -5.35 -11.03 1.11
C ALA A 155 -4.09 -10.73 0.26
N ALA A 156 -4.19 -9.79 -0.69
CA ALA A 156 -3.06 -9.21 -1.42
C ALA A 156 -3.21 -7.69 -1.45
N MET A 157 -2.18 -6.95 -1.04
CA MET A 157 -2.26 -5.50 -0.93
C MET A 157 -2.50 -4.82 -2.28
N VAL A 158 -1.90 -5.34 -3.36
CA VAL A 158 -2.16 -4.85 -4.73
C VAL A 158 -3.63 -4.91 -5.10
N ALA A 159 -4.33 -6.00 -4.76
CA ALA A 159 -5.75 -6.19 -5.08
C ALA A 159 -6.64 -5.28 -4.22
N GLU A 160 -6.32 -5.13 -2.94
CA GLU A 160 -7.07 -4.25 -2.04
C GLU A 160 -6.92 -2.78 -2.43
N VAL A 161 -5.70 -2.32 -2.71
CA VAL A 161 -5.44 -0.95 -3.16
C VAL A 161 -6.08 -0.70 -4.52
N HIS A 162 -6.01 -1.67 -5.44
CA HIS A 162 -6.70 -1.57 -6.74
C HIS A 162 -8.21 -1.38 -6.58
N ARG A 163 -8.84 -2.15 -5.70
CA ARG A 163 -10.27 -2.01 -5.39
C ARG A 163 -10.58 -0.62 -4.82
N VAL A 164 -9.77 -0.15 -3.86
CA VAL A 164 -9.93 1.19 -3.25
C VAL A 164 -9.80 2.30 -4.30
N LEU A 165 -8.80 2.23 -5.18
CA LEU A 165 -8.63 3.19 -6.28
C LEU A 165 -9.80 3.18 -7.27
N CYS A 166 -10.43 2.03 -7.49
CA CYS A 166 -11.53 1.90 -8.43
C CYS A 166 -12.89 2.38 -7.91
N ARG A 167 -13.17 2.25 -6.60
CA ARG A 167 -14.52 2.52 -6.06
C ARG A 167 -14.58 2.99 -4.62
N GLY A 168 -13.44 3.29 -4.01
CA GLY A 168 -13.36 3.65 -2.60
C GLY A 168 -13.26 2.43 -1.69
N GLY A 169 -13.13 2.71 -0.40
CA GLY A 169 -12.95 1.71 0.64
C GLY A 169 -11.85 2.10 1.61
N ILE A 170 -11.75 1.36 2.70
CA ILE A 170 -10.59 1.39 3.59
C ILE A 170 -9.97 -0.01 3.65
N PHE A 171 -8.65 -0.07 3.45
CA PHE A 171 -7.84 -1.26 3.71
C PHE A 171 -7.06 -1.07 5.00
N MET A 172 -7.07 -2.10 5.84
CA MET A 172 -6.45 -2.06 7.17
C MET A 172 -5.60 -3.29 7.44
N TYR A 173 -4.37 -3.04 7.87
CA TYR A 173 -3.49 -4.06 8.44
C TYR A 173 -2.87 -3.52 9.74
N PRO A 174 -3.61 -3.57 10.86
CA PRO A 174 -3.22 -2.95 12.13
C PRO A 174 -2.08 -3.71 12.82
N ARG A 175 -1.61 -3.15 13.93
CA ARG A 175 -0.74 -3.84 14.87
C ARG A 175 -1.45 -5.05 15.45
N ASP A 176 -0.65 -6.06 15.78
CA ASP A 176 -1.08 -7.31 16.36
C ASP A 176 -0.33 -7.53 17.68
N ASN A 177 -1.07 -7.69 18.77
CA ASN A 177 -0.50 -7.82 20.11
C ASN A 177 0.17 -9.18 20.41
N ARG A 178 0.12 -10.13 19.46
CA ARG A 178 0.86 -11.41 19.55
C ARG A 178 2.37 -11.21 19.50
N ASP A 179 2.82 -10.17 18.81
CA ASP A 179 4.23 -9.78 18.76
C ASP A 179 4.36 -8.25 18.89
N PRO A 180 4.37 -7.74 20.14
CA PRO A 180 4.48 -6.30 20.40
C PRO A 180 5.77 -5.66 19.86
N SER A 181 6.80 -6.46 19.55
CA SER A 181 8.05 -5.97 18.96
C SER A 181 7.90 -5.58 17.49
N LYS A 182 6.83 -6.06 16.80
CA LYS A 182 6.55 -5.76 15.41
C LYS A 182 5.42 -4.74 15.28
N PRO A 183 5.71 -3.54 14.76
CA PRO A 183 4.71 -2.46 14.64
C PRO A 183 3.67 -2.72 13.54
N GLY A 184 3.69 -3.86 12.89
CA GLY A 184 2.77 -4.27 11.83
C GLY A 184 3.31 -5.47 11.05
N LYS A 185 2.61 -5.88 10.00
CA LYS A 185 3.04 -6.99 9.13
C LYS A 185 3.67 -6.50 7.82
N LEU A 186 3.12 -5.43 7.24
CA LEU A 186 3.54 -4.91 5.94
C LEU A 186 4.89 -4.16 6.03
N ARG A 187 5.67 -4.19 4.96
CA ARG A 187 6.96 -3.49 4.88
C ARG A 187 6.72 -2.01 4.55
N LEU A 188 7.35 -1.12 5.33
CA LEU A 188 7.22 0.33 5.12
C LEU A 188 7.66 0.74 3.73
N MET A 189 8.85 0.30 3.29
CA MET A 189 9.49 0.80 2.08
C MET A 189 8.99 0.13 0.80
N TYR A 190 8.68 -1.16 0.85
CA TYR A 190 8.35 -1.95 -0.34
C TYR A 190 6.85 -1.99 -0.65
N GLU A 191 6.00 -1.84 0.39
CA GLU A 191 4.55 -1.95 0.29
C GLU A 191 3.85 -0.67 0.73
N ALA A 192 4.01 -0.24 1.99
CA ALA A 192 3.22 0.85 2.57
C ALA A 192 3.49 2.21 1.93
N ASN A 193 4.75 2.60 1.72
CA ASN A 193 5.11 3.88 1.10
C ASN A 193 4.60 4.00 -0.35
N PRO A 194 4.89 3.06 -1.29
CA PRO A 194 4.39 3.17 -2.65
C PRO A 194 2.87 3.19 -2.73
N MET A 195 2.18 2.34 -1.95
CA MET A 195 0.72 2.31 -1.95
C MET A 195 0.10 3.56 -1.33
N SER A 196 0.69 4.08 -0.25
CA SER A 196 0.25 5.36 0.36
C SER A 196 0.42 6.53 -0.60
N PHE A 197 1.50 6.55 -1.39
CA PHE A 197 1.71 7.60 -2.39
C PHE A 197 0.63 7.56 -3.48
N LEU A 198 0.28 6.38 -4.00
CA LEU A 198 -0.83 6.21 -4.94
C LEU A 198 -2.16 6.68 -4.34
N ILE A 199 -2.47 6.26 -3.12
CA ILE A 199 -3.71 6.61 -2.42
C ILE A 199 -3.83 8.14 -2.22
N GLU A 200 -2.77 8.81 -1.76
CA GLU A 200 -2.79 10.27 -1.58
C GLU A 200 -2.90 11.02 -2.92
N GLN A 201 -2.20 10.57 -3.97
CA GLN A 201 -2.31 11.15 -5.31
C GLN A 201 -3.72 10.99 -5.91
N ALA A 202 -4.47 9.98 -5.47
CA ALA A 202 -5.88 9.79 -5.81
C ALA A 202 -6.86 10.51 -4.87
N GLY A 203 -6.39 11.28 -3.88
CA GLY A 203 -7.22 12.06 -2.96
C GLY A 203 -7.69 11.30 -1.72
N GLY A 204 -7.16 10.10 -1.47
CA GLY A 204 -7.34 9.36 -0.22
C GLY A 204 -6.32 9.74 0.85
N LYS A 205 -6.27 8.97 1.93
CA LYS A 205 -5.33 9.14 3.04
C LYS A 205 -4.68 7.81 3.44
N ALA A 206 -3.52 7.90 4.11
CA ALA A 206 -2.81 6.74 4.65
C ALA A 206 -2.16 7.06 6.00
N THR A 207 -2.33 6.18 6.98
CA THR A 207 -1.81 6.34 8.34
C THR A 207 -1.37 5.00 8.93
N ASN A 208 -0.50 5.07 9.94
CA ASN A 208 -0.19 3.91 10.78
C ASN A 208 -1.09 3.82 12.04
N GLY A 209 -2.10 4.68 12.11
CA GLY A 209 -2.97 4.91 13.26
C GLY A 209 -2.64 6.19 14.03
N TYR A 210 -1.40 6.67 13.97
CA TYR A 210 -0.91 7.82 14.75
C TYR A 210 -0.36 8.95 13.88
N GLN A 211 0.25 8.61 12.74
CA GLN A 211 0.86 9.60 11.83
C GLN A 211 0.79 9.09 10.39
N ASN A 212 0.91 10.03 9.47
CA ASN A 212 0.90 9.73 8.04
C ASN A 212 2.06 8.80 7.66
N ILE A 213 1.79 7.76 6.87
CA ILE A 213 2.81 6.78 6.46
C ILE A 213 3.94 7.43 5.67
N LEU A 214 3.64 8.37 4.77
CA LEU A 214 4.66 9.00 3.93
C LEU A 214 5.63 9.89 4.71
N ASP A 215 5.28 10.30 5.93
CA ASP A 215 6.12 11.14 6.79
C ASP A 215 7.02 10.32 7.72
N LEU A 216 6.83 9.00 7.77
CA LEU A 216 7.66 8.10 8.57
C LEU A 216 9.10 8.07 8.04
N GLN A 217 10.08 8.23 8.94
CA GLN A 217 11.48 8.02 8.62
C GLN A 217 11.82 6.53 8.74
N PRO A 218 12.18 5.83 7.65
CA PRO A 218 12.64 4.46 7.74
C PRO A 218 13.98 4.35 8.50
N GLU A 219 14.09 3.36 9.37
CA GLU A 219 15.31 3.06 10.13
C GLU A 219 16.08 1.87 9.56
N LYS A 220 15.39 0.99 8.81
CA LYS A 220 15.96 -0.19 8.16
C LYS A 220 15.16 -0.60 6.93
N LEU A 221 15.80 -1.31 5.99
CA LEU A 221 15.19 -1.74 4.71
C LEU A 221 13.90 -2.54 4.90
N HIS A 222 13.84 -3.44 5.88
CA HIS A 222 12.71 -4.32 6.13
C HIS A 222 11.84 -3.87 7.32
N GLN A 223 11.85 -2.56 7.63
CA GLN A 223 10.97 -2.02 8.67
C GLN A 223 9.51 -2.33 8.35
N ARG A 224 8.79 -2.84 9.36
CA ARG A 224 7.36 -3.11 9.28
C ARG A 224 6.55 -1.97 9.86
N VAL A 225 5.29 -1.85 9.42
CA VAL A 225 4.38 -0.80 9.84
C VAL A 225 2.93 -1.29 9.83
N ALA A 226 2.10 -0.76 10.72
CA ALA A 226 0.64 -0.86 10.59
C ALA A 226 0.16 0.05 9.46
N VAL A 227 -0.90 -0.35 8.76
CA VAL A 227 -1.40 0.39 7.59
C VAL A 227 -2.91 0.53 7.67
N PHE A 228 -3.38 1.76 7.51
CA PHE A 228 -4.76 2.14 7.27
C PHE A 228 -4.75 3.09 6.07
N LEU A 229 -5.37 2.73 4.96
CA LEU A 229 -5.36 3.57 3.77
C LEU A 229 -6.65 3.46 2.97
N GLY A 230 -7.04 4.54 2.31
CA GLY A 230 -8.22 4.56 1.46
C GLY A 230 -8.99 5.88 1.49
N SER A 231 -10.33 5.78 1.49
CA SER A 231 -11.25 6.92 1.55
C SER A 231 -10.99 7.79 2.79
N ALA A 232 -10.84 9.09 2.57
CA ALA A 232 -10.30 10.01 3.57
C ALA A 232 -11.12 10.04 4.88
N GLU A 233 -12.46 10.05 4.79
CA GLU A 233 -13.34 10.08 5.96
C GLU A 233 -13.10 8.88 6.89
N GLU A 234 -12.96 7.69 6.34
CA GLU A 234 -12.78 6.47 7.15
C GLU A 234 -11.36 6.35 7.73
N VAL A 235 -10.34 6.81 6.99
CA VAL A 235 -8.96 6.86 7.51
C VAL A 235 -8.84 7.89 8.63
N GLU A 236 -9.44 9.07 8.49
CA GLU A 236 -9.50 10.07 9.56
C GLU A 236 -10.24 9.55 10.80
N ARG A 237 -11.36 8.86 10.59
CA ARG A 237 -12.16 8.29 11.66
C ARG A 237 -11.36 7.26 12.47
N VAL A 238 -10.74 6.27 11.81
CA VAL A 238 -9.94 5.27 12.55
C VAL A 238 -8.73 5.90 13.23
N THR A 239 -8.13 6.92 12.66
CA THR A 239 -7.03 7.68 13.28
C THR A 239 -7.49 8.36 14.57
N SER A 240 -8.66 9.03 14.56
CA SER A 240 -9.19 9.73 15.74
C SER A 240 -9.48 8.81 16.94
N TYR A 241 -9.59 7.51 16.71
CA TYR A 241 -9.78 6.55 17.81
C TYR A 241 -8.46 6.16 18.51
N HIS A 242 -7.32 6.51 17.91
CA HIS A 242 -5.98 6.29 18.47
C HIS A 242 -5.47 7.48 19.31
N GLU A 243 -6.19 8.61 19.28
CA GLU A 243 -5.96 9.77 20.12
C GLU A 243 -6.60 9.57 21.52
#